data_47ed0c92d383a14f1ec96eb9749f1f08
#
_entry.id   47ed0c92d383a14f1ec96eb9749f1f08
#
_cell.length_a   1.000
_cell.length_b   1.000
_cell.length_c   1.000
_cell.angle_alpha   90.00
_cell.angle_beta   90.00
_cell.angle_gamma   90.00
#
_symmetry.space_group_name_H-M   'P 1'
#
loop_
_entity.id
_entity.type
_entity.pdbx_description
1 polymer ?
#
loop_
_entity_poly.entity_id
_entity_poly.type
_entity_poly.pdbx_seq_one_letter_code
_entity_poly.pdbx_strand_id
1 'polypeptide(L)'
;MSKLNEHIKYLSHNNVKYKKLKNISEMKRGTSLTKAKANKGNIPVISGGREPAFYCDTFNREGGIITVAGSGAGAGYVQYWDTPIFANDCFTIKGVDQVDTKYLYYCLTNIQGKISDTKKGGGVPHVHISDIENFKIPVPSLDVQYEIVNILDSFIRLTEELTAELVARKKQYVYYRDELLNLNDTIPMVKLKEISTSIYRGAGIKRDQVKEEGIPCVRYGEIYTTYNTWFDKCVSHTKEEYISSPKYFEYGDILFAITGESVEDIAKSIAYIGHEKCLAGSDIVVMKHKQNPRYLAHVLNTSMARQQKSKGKVKSKVVHSNVSSIEQIEIPLPSLEVQKRYADVLDNFEKICNDLNIGLPAEIEARQKQYEYYRDLLLTFNESTGDNHLTDGRTALSG
;
A
#
# COMPACT_ATOMS: atom_id res chain seq x y z
N MET A 1 9.12 19.72 24.04
CA MET A 1 7.92 18.99 23.55
C MET A 1 7.13 19.94 22.67
N SER A 2 6.49 19.48 21.58
CA SER A 2 5.69 20.40 20.74
C SER A 2 4.42 20.80 21.49
N LYS A 3 3.87 22.00 21.22
CA LYS A 3 2.58 22.45 21.76
C LYS A 3 1.46 21.43 21.53
N LEU A 4 1.52 20.69 20.42
CA LEU A 4 0.59 19.63 20.11
C LEU A 4 0.67 18.48 21.13
N ASN A 5 1.88 18.06 21.52
CA ASN A 5 2.04 16.96 22.51
C ASN A 5 1.51 17.34 23.89
N GLU A 6 1.66 18.60 24.29
CA GLU A 6 1.12 19.11 25.56
C GLU A 6 -0.41 19.14 25.53
N HIS A 7 -0.96 19.58 24.41
CA HIS A 7 -2.41 19.63 24.21
C HIS A 7 -3.05 18.24 24.17
N ILE A 8 -2.46 17.28 23.43
CA ILE A 8 -2.91 15.89 23.38
C ILE A 8 -2.85 15.24 24.77
N LYS A 9 -1.78 15.48 25.53
CA LYS A 9 -1.70 15.01 26.92
C LYS A 9 -2.81 15.60 27.79
N TYR A 10 -3.13 16.86 27.64
CA TYR A 10 -4.24 17.50 28.35
C TYR A 10 -5.56 16.81 28.04
N LEU A 11 -5.85 16.50 26.77
CA LEU A 11 -7.07 15.80 26.37
C LEU A 11 -7.16 14.37 26.92
N SER A 12 -6.05 13.63 26.95
CA SER A 12 -6.01 12.22 27.39
C SER A 12 -5.96 12.04 28.90
N HIS A 13 -5.57 13.06 29.69
CA HIS A 13 -5.44 12.95 31.16
C HIS A 13 -6.74 13.15 31.92
N ASN A 14 -7.86 13.41 31.26
CA ASN A 14 -9.15 13.53 31.91
C ASN A 14 -9.66 12.15 32.40
N ASN A 15 -10.16 12.10 33.63
CA ASN A 15 -10.87 10.95 34.14
C ASN A 15 -12.20 10.80 33.40
N VAL A 16 -12.35 9.72 32.63
CA VAL A 16 -13.49 9.50 31.74
C VAL A 16 -14.29 8.26 32.16
N LYS A 17 -15.62 8.36 32.05
CA LYS A 17 -16.50 7.21 32.28
C LYS A 17 -16.47 6.29 31.06
N TYR A 18 -16.22 5.01 31.28
CA TYR A 18 -16.34 3.98 30.27
C TYR A 18 -17.77 3.44 30.26
N LYS A 19 -18.41 3.46 29.11
CA LYS A 19 -19.77 2.94 28.91
C LYS A 19 -19.79 1.78 27.93
N LYS A 20 -20.72 0.84 28.10
CA LYS A 20 -20.92 -0.25 27.14
C LYS A 20 -21.42 0.31 25.82
N LEU A 21 -20.93 -0.22 24.70
CA LEU A 21 -21.25 0.21 23.33
C LEU A 21 -22.79 0.26 23.12
N LYS A 22 -23.51 -0.74 23.57
CA LYS A 22 -25.00 -0.79 23.48
C LYS A 22 -25.73 0.35 24.21
N ASN A 23 -25.10 0.98 25.20
CA ASN A 23 -25.69 2.07 25.96
C ASN A 23 -25.42 3.45 25.36
N ILE A 24 -24.57 3.54 24.35
CA ILE A 24 -24.09 4.80 23.74
C ILE A 24 -24.26 4.82 22.22
N SER A 25 -24.84 3.77 21.65
CA SER A 25 -25.05 3.68 20.21
C SER A 25 -26.30 2.90 19.85
N GLU A 26 -26.90 3.26 18.75
CA GLU A 26 -27.92 2.47 18.07
C GLU A 26 -27.22 1.51 17.09
N MET A 27 -27.52 0.20 17.21
CA MET A 27 -26.96 -0.82 16.33
C MET A 27 -28.06 -1.50 15.55
N LYS A 28 -27.94 -1.55 14.21
CA LYS A 28 -28.94 -2.15 13.31
C LYS A 28 -28.29 -3.09 12.31
N ARG A 29 -28.86 -4.27 12.09
CA ARG A 29 -28.48 -5.19 11.02
C ARG A 29 -28.79 -4.59 9.64
N GLY A 30 -27.98 -4.92 8.65
CA GLY A 30 -28.25 -4.65 7.25
C GLY A 30 -29.42 -5.49 6.71
N THR A 31 -29.83 -5.19 5.51
CA THR A 31 -30.93 -5.86 4.80
C THR A 31 -30.38 -6.51 3.54
N SER A 32 -30.70 -7.79 3.31
CA SER A 32 -30.16 -8.52 2.16
C SER A 32 -30.60 -7.91 0.82
N LEU A 33 -29.62 -7.58 -0.02
CA LEU A 33 -29.80 -7.15 -1.41
C LEU A 33 -28.80 -7.90 -2.30
N THR A 34 -29.31 -8.57 -3.32
CA THR A 34 -28.46 -9.22 -4.32
C THR A 34 -28.26 -8.31 -5.52
N LYS A 35 -27.11 -8.42 -6.19
CA LYS A 35 -26.79 -7.64 -7.38
C LYS A 35 -27.84 -7.78 -8.49
N ALA A 36 -28.48 -8.95 -8.59
CA ALA A 36 -29.54 -9.20 -9.59
C ALA A 36 -30.86 -8.44 -9.30
N LYS A 37 -31.11 -8.07 -8.04
CA LYS A 37 -32.30 -7.31 -7.61
C LYS A 37 -32.05 -5.82 -7.46
N ALA A 38 -30.80 -5.38 -7.58
CA ALA A 38 -30.42 -3.99 -7.45
C ALA A 38 -30.57 -3.27 -8.79
N ASN A 39 -31.21 -2.12 -8.79
CA ASN A 39 -31.15 -1.20 -9.92
C ASN A 39 -29.80 -0.49 -9.95
N LYS A 40 -29.38 -0.06 -11.15
CA LYS A 40 -28.11 0.69 -11.30
C LYS A 40 -28.20 2.07 -10.64
N GLY A 41 -27.19 2.41 -9.87
CA GLY A 41 -27.08 3.69 -9.19
C GLY A 41 -25.69 3.92 -8.65
N ASN A 42 -25.54 4.93 -7.78
CA ASN A 42 -24.26 5.34 -7.21
C ASN A 42 -24.17 5.12 -5.69
N ILE A 43 -25.19 4.53 -5.08
CA ILE A 43 -25.20 4.20 -3.65
C ILE A 43 -24.38 2.94 -3.41
N PRO A 44 -23.33 2.98 -2.59
CA PRO A 44 -22.50 1.81 -2.32
C PRO A 44 -23.24 0.79 -1.47
N VAL A 45 -23.19 -0.48 -1.86
CA VAL A 45 -23.73 -1.62 -1.10
C VAL A 45 -22.62 -2.26 -0.29
N ILE A 46 -22.75 -2.16 1.04
CA ILE A 46 -21.74 -2.57 2.00
C ILE A 46 -22.05 -3.98 2.51
N SER A 47 -21.07 -4.87 2.35
CA SER A 47 -21.15 -6.27 2.76
C SER A 47 -19.94 -6.66 3.62
N GLY A 48 -19.51 -7.92 3.58
CA GLY A 48 -18.39 -8.45 4.35
C GLY A 48 -16.99 -8.06 3.87
N GLY A 49 -16.86 -7.29 2.78
CA GLY A 49 -15.58 -6.83 2.22
C GLY A 49 -15.16 -5.46 2.74
N ARG A 50 -13.94 -5.05 2.35
CA ARG A 50 -13.42 -3.70 2.62
C ARG A 50 -13.93 -2.68 1.61
N GLU A 51 -14.23 -3.13 0.40
CA GLU A 51 -14.78 -2.31 -0.69
C GLU A 51 -16.27 -2.59 -0.84
N PRO A 52 -17.06 -1.64 -1.40
CA PRO A 52 -18.44 -1.88 -1.76
C PRO A 52 -18.57 -3.11 -2.66
N ALA A 53 -19.52 -4.00 -2.35
CA ALA A 53 -19.76 -5.20 -3.14
C ALA A 53 -20.28 -4.88 -4.55
N PHE A 54 -21.10 -3.84 -4.68
CA PHE A 54 -21.64 -3.24 -5.89
C PHE A 54 -22.31 -1.91 -5.57
N TYR A 55 -22.97 -1.28 -6.54
CA TYR A 55 -23.70 -0.01 -6.38
C TYR A 55 -25.14 -0.17 -6.78
N CYS A 56 -26.07 0.57 -6.11
CA CYS A 56 -27.51 0.58 -6.39
C CYS A 56 -28.09 2.02 -6.38
N ASP A 57 -29.39 2.15 -6.62
CA ASP A 57 -30.11 3.42 -6.69
C ASP A 57 -30.79 3.82 -5.36
N THR A 58 -30.82 2.93 -4.38
CA THR A 58 -31.49 3.13 -3.09
C THR A 58 -30.54 2.99 -1.93
N PHE A 59 -30.82 3.69 -0.85
CA PHE A 59 -30.10 3.53 0.43
C PHE A 59 -31.04 3.06 1.55
N ASN A 60 -30.48 2.41 2.55
CA ASN A 60 -31.19 2.03 3.77
C ASN A 60 -30.56 2.64 5.04
N ARG A 61 -29.46 3.41 4.85
CA ARG A 61 -28.80 4.20 5.90
C ARG A 61 -28.37 5.53 5.31
N GLU A 62 -28.64 6.60 6.04
CA GLU A 62 -28.07 7.91 5.78
C GLU A 62 -26.58 7.94 6.13
N GLY A 63 -25.85 8.95 5.64
CA GLY A 63 -24.45 9.15 5.99
C GLY A 63 -24.24 9.48 7.48
N GLY A 64 -22.97 9.61 7.86
CA GLY A 64 -22.58 9.78 9.27
C GLY A 64 -22.78 8.48 10.05
N ILE A 65 -22.40 7.33 9.46
CA ILE A 65 -22.68 6.02 10.04
C ILE A 65 -21.45 5.09 9.97
N ILE A 66 -21.32 4.25 10.98
CA ILE A 66 -20.31 3.19 11.03
C ILE A 66 -20.93 1.89 10.51
N THR A 67 -20.18 1.13 9.72
CA THR A 67 -20.48 -0.26 9.39
C THR A 67 -19.44 -1.19 9.98
N VAL A 68 -19.91 -2.38 10.40
CA VAL A 68 -19.06 -3.49 10.81
C VAL A 68 -19.44 -4.69 9.94
N ALA A 69 -18.47 -5.21 9.19
CA ALA A 69 -18.69 -6.34 8.30
C ALA A 69 -19.18 -7.58 9.08
N GLY A 70 -20.28 -8.18 8.63
CA GLY A 70 -20.94 -9.29 9.34
C GLY A 70 -20.33 -10.65 9.06
N SER A 71 -19.76 -10.87 7.87
CA SER A 71 -19.28 -12.18 7.44
C SER A 71 -18.06 -12.12 6.53
N GLY A 72 -17.47 -13.29 6.27
CA GLY A 72 -16.36 -13.49 5.34
C GLY A 72 -15.00 -13.15 5.92
N ALA A 73 -13.96 -13.08 5.08
CA ALA A 73 -12.60 -12.78 5.48
C ALA A 73 -12.48 -11.41 6.19
N GLY A 74 -13.33 -10.45 5.81
CA GLY A 74 -13.40 -9.12 6.41
C GLY A 74 -14.31 -9.00 7.63
N ALA A 75 -14.91 -10.08 8.14
CA ALA A 75 -15.80 -10.02 9.29
C ALA A 75 -15.19 -9.19 10.44
N GLY A 76 -16.00 -8.31 11.04
CA GLY A 76 -15.58 -7.41 12.10
C GLY A 76 -14.82 -6.16 11.63
N TYR A 77 -14.60 -5.96 10.33
CA TYR A 77 -13.93 -4.76 9.81
C TYR A 77 -14.85 -3.54 9.98
N VAL A 78 -14.32 -2.48 10.57
CA VAL A 78 -15.02 -1.25 10.91
C VAL A 78 -14.73 -0.18 9.85
N GLN A 79 -15.79 0.43 9.31
CA GLN A 79 -15.69 1.53 8.34
C GLN A 79 -16.65 2.67 8.71
N TYR A 80 -16.33 3.89 8.31
CA TYR A 80 -17.17 5.07 8.44
C TYR A 80 -17.61 5.58 7.06
N TRP A 81 -18.87 6.02 6.97
CA TRP A 81 -19.48 6.48 5.72
C TRP A 81 -20.15 7.84 5.95
N ASP A 82 -19.63 8.88 5.31
CA ASP A 82 -20.21 10.22 5.35
C ASP A 82 -21.47 10.35 4.48
N THR A 83 -21.58 9.50 3.45
CA THR A 83 -22.66 9.51 2.45
C THR A 83 -23.65 8.38 2.69
N PRO A 84 -24.86 8.47 2.12
CA PRO A 84 -25.83 7.37 2.19
C PRO A 84 -25.27 6.06 1.63
N ILE A 85 -25.61 4.94 2.29
CA ILE A 85 -25.20 3.59 1.91
C ILE A 85 -26.37 2.62 1.92
N PHE A 86 -26.21 1.49 1.26
CA PHE A 86 -27.07 0.33 1.49
C PHE A 86 -26.29 -0.70 2.33
N ALA A 87 -26.67 -0.82 3.61
CA ALA A 87 -26.11 -1.83 4.51
C ALA A 87 -26.72 -3.20 4.18
N ASN A 88 -25.89 -4.13 3.69
CA ASN A 88 -26.29 -5.47 3.26
C ASN A 88 -25.85 -6.52 4.29
N ASP A 89 -24.71 -7.19 4.06
CA ASP A 89 -24.17 -8.19 4.99
C ASP A 89 -23.18 -7.53 5.97
N CYS A 90 -23.68 -6.57 6.70
CA CYS A 90 -23.01 -5.86 7.78
C CYS A 90 -24.04 -5.44 8.83
N PHE A 91 -23.59 -4.89 9.93
CA PHE A 91 -24.44 -4.12 10.82
C PHE A 91 -23.89 -2.70 10.97
N THR A 92 -24.78 -1.78 11.31
CA THR A 92 -24.46 -0.36 11.43
C THR A 92 -24.49 0.08 12.87
N ILE A 93 -23.66 1.07 13.22
CA ILE A 93 -23.54 1.67 14.53
C ILE A 93 -23.62 3.18 14.37
N LYS A 94 -24.48 3.84 15.14
CA LYS A 94 -24.61 5.30 15.22
C LYS A 94 -24.58 5.72 16.68
N GLY A 95 -23.77 6.71 17.01
CA GLY A 95 -23.72 7.30 18.34
C GLY A 95 -25.08 7.92 18.71
N VAL A 96 -25.46 7.84 19.99
CA VAL A 96 -26.72 8.43 20.53
C VAL A 96 -26.36 9.40 21.66
N ASP A 97 -27.28 10.32 21.94
CA ASP A 97 -27.15 11.32 22.99
C ASP A 97 -25.88 12.16 22.88
N GLN A 98 -24.96 12.01 23.82
CA GLN A 98 -23.71 12.76 23.93
C GLN A 98 -22.50 12.03 23.31
N VAL A 99 -22.71 11.19 22.29
CA VAL A 99 -21.62 10.46 21.63
C VAL A 99 -21.60 10.76 20.14
N ASP A 100 -20.55 11.41 19.71
CA ASP A 100 -20.30 11.66 18.30
C ASP A 100 -19.98 10.33 17.55
N THR A 101 -20.61 10.11 16.40
CA THR A 101 -20.46 8.85 15.65
C THR A 101 -19.04 8.69 15.08
N LYS A 102 -18.40 9.78 14.68
CA LYS A 102 -17.04 9.72 14.13
C LYS A 102 -15.99 9.49 15.21
N TYR A 103 -16.19 10.07 16.40
CA TYR A 103 -15.41 9.73 17.58
C TYR A 103 -15.54 8.23 17.91
N LEU A 104 -16.76 7.72 17.91
CA LEU A 104 -17.04 6.29 18.14
C LEU A 104 -16.35 5.40 17.09
N TYR A 105 -16.34 5.82 15.82
CA TYR A 105 -15.58 5.14 14.76
C TYR A 105 -14.10 5.04 15.12
N TYR A 106 -13.46 6.11 15.58
CA TYR A 106 -12.05 6.06 15.99
C TYR A 106 -11.83 5.14 17.19
N CYS A 107 -12.72 5.16 18.17
CA CYS A 107 -12.65 4.21 19.29
C CYS A 107 -12.73 2.76 18.84
N LEU A 108 -13.64 2.44 17.91
CA LEU A 108 -13.81 1.08 17.40
C LEU A 108 -12.64 0.63 16.53
N THR A 109 -12.09 1.53 15.70
CA THR A 109 -10.89 1.22 14.91
C THR A 109 -9.65 1.02 15.80
N ASN A 110 -9.55 1.74 16.91
CA ASN A 110 -8.48 1.55 17.89
C ASN A 110 -8.51 0.15 18.55
N ILE A 111 -9.69 -0.44 18.67
CA ILE A 111 -9.88 -1.79 19.20
C ILE A 111 -10.19 -2.81 18.10
N GLN A 112 -9.88 -2.52 16.83
CA GLN A 112 -10.15 -3.39 15.66
C GLN A 112 -9.64 -4.82 15.86
N GLY A 113 -8.49 -5.00 16.52
CA GLY A 113 -7.94 -6.32 16.88
C GLY A 113 -8.92 -7.10 17.78
N LYS A 114 -9.39 -6.47 18.86
CA LYS A 114 -10.35 -7.08 19.79
C LYS A 114 -11.68 -7.45 19.11
N ILE A 115 -12.13 -6.63 18.17
CA ILE A 115 -13.33 -6.93 17.36
C ILE A 115 -13.06 -8.15 16.47
N SER A 116 -11.90 -8.20 15.84
CA SER A 116 -11.49 -9.33 14.99
C SER A 116 -11.36 -10.64 15.77
N ASP A 117 -10.94 -10.59 17.02
CA ASP A 117 -10.80 -11.75 17.90
C ASP A 117 -12.16 -12.37 18.30
N THR A 118 -13.28 -11.64 18.12
CA THR A 118 -14.62 -12.17 18.36
C THR A 118 -15.17 -13.03 17.22
N LYS A 119 -14.44 -13.19 16.11
CA LYS A 119 -14.87 -14.00 14.96
C LYS A 119 -15.20 -15.43 15.35
N LYS A 120 -16.34 -15.92 14.88
CA LYS A 120 -16.82 -17.28 15.06
C LYS A 120 -17.10 -17.94 13.72
N GLY A 121 -16.99 -19.27 13.65
CA GLY A 121 -17.27 -20.07 12.46
C GLY A 121 -16.02 -20.67 11.80
N GLY A 122 -16.09 -21.97 11.47
CA GLY A 122 -14.94 -22.74 10.93
C GLY A 122 -14.70 -22.59 9.42
N GLY A 123 -15.70 -22.18 8.63
CA GLY A 123 -15.58 -22.03 7.17
C GLY A 123 -15.67 -20.57 6.73
N VAL A 124 -16.73 -19.88 7.13
CA VAL A 124 -16.94 -18.46 6.91
C VAL A 124 -16.98 -17.76 8.27
N PRO A 125 -16.00 -16.91 8.59
CA PRO A 125 -16.00 -16.17 9.85
C PRO A 125 -17.18 -15.20 9.94
N HIS A 126 -17.76 -15.04 11.14
CA HIS A 126 -18.85 -14.09 11.41
C HIS A 126 -18.57 -13.27 12.67
N VAL A 127 -19.03 -12.01 12.65
CA VAL A 127 -19.11 -11.12 13.82
C VAL A 127 -20.54 -10.59 13.91
N HIS A 128 -21.13 -10.66 15.10
CA HIS A 128 -22.49 -10.20 15.37
C HIS A 128 -22.50 -9.02 16.36
N ILE A 129 -23.60 -8.29 16.41
CA ILE A 129 -23.79 -7.19 17.37
C ILE A 129 -23.54 -7.68 18.81
N SER A 130 -24.06 -8.86 19.16
CA SER A 130 -23.90 -9.46 20.49
C SER A 130 -22.46 -9.72 20.92
N ASP A 131 -21.55 -9.86 19.94
CA ASP A 131 -20.14 -10.13 20.22
C ASP A 131 -19.39 -8.87 20.66
N ILE A 132 -19.85 -7.67 20.25
CA ILE A 132 -19.20 -6.40 20.53
C ILE A 132 -20.01 -5.41 21.38
N GLU A 133 -21.31 -5.62 21.56
CA GLU A 133 -22.22 -4.69 22.25
C GLU A 133 -21.82 -4.34 23.69
N ASN A 134 -21.06 -5.22 24.33
CA ASN A 134 -20.58 -5.05 25.70
C ASN A 134 -19.17 -4.45 25.80
N PHE A 135 -18.51 -4.11 24.69
CA PHE A 135 -17.22 -3.43 24.75
C PHE A 135 -17.36 -2.09 25.45
N LYS A 136 -16.42 -1.80 26.33
CA LYS A 136 -16.35 -0.53 27.06
C LYS A 136 -15.66 0.52 26.21
N ILE A 137 -16.32 1.65 25.99
CA ILE A 137 -15.83 2.79 25.22
C ILE A 137 -15.70 4.00 26.15
N PRO A 138 -14.60 4.75 26.15
CA PRO A 138 -14.48 5.99 26.89
C PRO A 138 -15.40 7.06 26.32
N VAL A 139 -16.10 7.81 27.18
CA VAL A 139 -17.04 8.85 26.76
C VAL A 139 -16.68 10.16 27.47
N PRO A 140 -15.73 10.94 26.93
CA PRO A 140 -15.47 12.30 27.39
C PRO A 140 -16.58 13.25 26.98
N SER A 141 -16.48 14.53 27.34
CA SER A 141 -17.42 15.57 26.87
C SER A 141 -17.41 15.69 25.34
N LEU A 142 -18.51 16.15 24.74
CA LEU A 142 -18.62 16.32 23.30
C LEU A 142 -17.52 17.22 22.73
N ASP A 143 -17.13 18.28 23.43
CA ASP A 143 -16.05 19.18 22.99
C ASP A 143 -14.72 18.42 22.82
N VAL A 144 -14.38 17.55 23.79
CA VAL A 144 -13.20 16.70 23.72
C VAL A 144 -13.30 15.68 22.58
N GLN A 145 -14.50 15.08 22.37
CA GLN A 145 -14.72 14.16 21.26
C GLN A 145 -14.50 14.86 19.92
N TYR A 146 -15.06 16.04 19.70
CA TYR A 146 -14.90 16.81 18.46
C TYR A 146 -13.44 17.22 18.24
N GLU A 147 -12.73 17.59 19.30
CA GLU A 147 -11.34 17.95 19.20
C GLU A 147 -10.45 16.76 18.80
N ILE A 148 -10.70 15.60 19.40
CA ILE A 148 -10.05 14.34 19.02
C ILE A 148 -10.32 13.99 17.55
N VAL A 149 -11.59 14.08 17.12
CA VAL A 149 -11.96 13.85 15.71
C VAL A 149 -11.21 14.80 14.79
N ASN A 150 -11.19 16.11 15.09
CA ASN A 150 -10.49 17.10 14.26
C ASN A 150 -8.98 16.83 14.14
N ILE A 151 -8.34 16.40 15.22
CA ILE A 151 -6.92 16.06 15.21
C ILE A 151 -6.69 14.83 14.33
N LEU A 152 -7.45 13.74 14.53
CA LEU A 152 -7.29 12.50 13.81
C LEU A 152 -7.64 12.64 12.32
N ASP A 153 -8.72 13.38 11.99
CA ASP A 153 -9.08 13.71 10.61
C ASP A 153 -7.97 14.48 9.90
N SER A 154 -7.29 15.40 10.61
CA SER A 154 -6.19 16.18 10.05
C SER A 154 -5.00 15.29 9.66
N PHE A 155 -4.68 14.27 10.45
CA PHE A 155 -3.64 13.30 10.11
C PHE A 155 -4.02 12.42 8.90
N ILE A 156 -5.26 11.95 8.85
CA ILE A 156 -5.77 11.15 7.73
C ILE A 156 -5.71 11.97 6.44
N ARG A 157 -6.27 13.19 6.45
CA ARG A 157 -6.25 14.10 5.30
C ARG A 157 -4.84 14.36 4.80
N LEU A 158 -3.89 14.66 5.69
CA LEU A 158 -2.49 14.87 5.29
C LEU A 158 -1.89 13.63 4.61
N THR A 159 -2.19 12.43 5.12
CA THR A 159 -1.71 11.18 4.53
C THR A 159 -2.35 10.92 3.15
N GLU A 160 -3.63 11.25 2.98
CA GLU A 160 -4.34 11.17 1.70
C GLU A 160 -3.77 12.17 0.68
N GLU A 161 -3.51 13.42 1.08
CA GLU A 161 -2.90 14.45 0.24
C GLU A 161 -1.50 14.02 -0.24
N LEU A 162 -0.65 13.50 0.67
CA LEU A 162 0.68 12.99 0.32
C LEU A 162 0.60 11.77 -0.62
N THR A 163 -0.38 10.90 -0.41
CA THR A 163 -0.61 9.73 -1.28
C THR A 163 -1.05 10.17 -2.69
N ALA A 164 -1.95 11.14 -2.77
CA ALA A 164 -2.37 11.73 -4.05
C ALA A 164 -1.20 12.44 -4.76
N GLU A 165 -0.37 13.16 -4.02
CA GLU A 165 0.85 13.77 -4.55
C GLU A 165 1.81 12.71 -5.09
N LEU A 166 2.04 11.63 -4.36
CA LEU A 166 2.90 10.53 -4.82
C LEU A 166 2.40 9.94 -6.16
N VAL A 167 1.08 9.73 -6.30
CA VAL A 167 0.49 9.25 -7.55
C VAL A 167 0.70 10.27 -8.69
N ALA A 168 0.51 11.56 -8.40
CA ALA A 168 0.74 12.63 -9.38
C ALA A 168 2.21 12.71 -9.80
N ARG A 169 3.15 12.64 -8.83
CA ARG A 169 4.60 12.65 -9.11
C ARG A 169 5.06 11.44 -9.92
N LYS A 170 4.52 10.25 -9.66
CA LYS A 170 4.80 9.05 -10.48
C LYS A 170 4.35 9.23 -11.93
N LYS A 171 3.15 9.81 -12.15
CA LYS A 171 2.66 10.14 -13.51
C LYS A 171 3.55 11.19 -14.18
N GLN A 172 3.91 12.23 -13.44
CA GLN A 172 4.80 13.29 -13.90
C GLN A 172 6.19 12.75 -14.26
N TYR A 173 6.74 11.85 -13.45
CA TYR A 173 8.02 11.18 -13.76
C TYR A 173 7.95 10.41 -15.08
N VAL A 174 6.91 9.59 -15.27
CA VAL A 174 6.74 8.83 -16.53
C VAL A 174 6.65 9.78 -17.73
N TYR A 175 5.87 10.85 -17.63
CA TYR A 175 5.73 11.84 -18.68
C TYR A 175 7.07 12.50 -19.02
N TYR A 176 7.77 13.07 -18.04
CA TYR A 176 9.05 13.75 -18.28
C TYR A 176 10.16 12.80 -18.71
N ARG A 177 10.19 11.58 -18.21
CA ARG A 177 11.11 10.56 -18.69
C ARG A 177 10.91 10.33 -20.19
N ASP A 178 9.68 10.12 -20.60
CA ASP A 178 9.35 9.83 -22.00
C ASP A 178 9.62 11.06 -22.90
N GLU A 179 9.32 12.28 -22.45
CA GLU A 179 9.66 13.53 -23.17
C GLU A 179 11.17 13.76 -23.26
N LEU A 180 11.91 13.63 -22.16
CA LEU A 180 13.36 13.84 -22.12
C LEU A 180 14.12 12.81 -22.96
N LEU A 181 13.61 11.59 -23.06
CA LEU A 181 14.25 10.49 -23.78
C LEU A 181 13.65 10.27 -25.18
N ASN A 182 12.61 11.00 -25.56
CA ASN A 182 12.14 11.12 -26.93
C ASN A 182 13.01 12.14 -27.68
N LEU A 183 14.27 11.79 -27.81
CA LEU A 183 15.29 12.65 -28.41
C LEU A 183 15.05 12.73 -29.91
N ASN A 184 14.67 13.93 -30.36
CA ASN A 184 14.31 14.28 -31.73
C ASN A 184 15.32 13.78 -32.79
N ASP A 185 14.98 13.93 -34.08
CA ASP A 185 15.65 13.48 -35.30
C ASP A 185 17.18 13.69 -35.41
N THR A 186 17.77 14.37 -34.45
CA THR A 186 19.22 14.63 -34.40
C THR A 186 20.05 13.54 -33.72
N ILE A 187 19.41 12.65 -32.92
CA ILE A 187 20.10 11.56 -32.24
C ILE A 187 19.83 10.23 -32.95
N PRO A 188 20.88 9.47 -33.28
CA PRO A 188 20.70 8.21 -33.98
C PRO A 188 19.94 7.19 -33.14
N MET A 189 18.97 6.54 -33.77
CA MET A 189 18.32 5.35 -33.26
C MET A 189 19.21 4.13 -33.54
N VAL A 190 19.48 3.33 -32.53
CA VAL A 190 20.41 2.20 -32.59
C VAL A 190 19.76 0.96 -32.01
N LYS A 191 19.92 -0.19 -32.66
CA LYS A 191 19.45 -1.48 -32.14
C LYS A 191 20.32 -1.95 -30.98
N LEU A 192 19.71 -2.59 -29.98
CA LEU A 192 20.46 -3.12 -28.85
C LEU A 192 21.56 -4.09 -29.26
N LYS A 193 21.35 -4.88 -30.33
CA LYS A 193 22.36 -5.76 -30.86
C LYS A 193 23.63 -5.06 -31.32
N GLU A 194 23.55 -3.81 -31.77
CA GLU A 194 24.68 -3.02 -32.29
C GLU A 194 25.56 -2.47 -31.18
N ILE A 195 24.98 -2.23 -30.00
CA ILE A 195 25.69 -1.68 -28.84
C ILE A 195 26.06 -2.74 -27.80
N SER A 196 25.50 -3.94 -27.93
CA SER A 196 25.80 -5.05 -27.03
C SER A 196 27.14 -5.70 -27.38
N THR A 197 27.90 -6.07 -26.37
CA THR A 197 29.10 -6.93 -26.53
C THR A 197 28.71 -8.41 -26.39
N SER A 198 27.63 -8.71 -25.69
CA SER A 198 27.07 -10.04 -25.50
C SER A 198 25.63 -9.95 -24.98
N ILE A 199 24.76 -10.82 -25.52
CA ILE A 199 23.40 -11.01 -25.01
C ILE A 199 23.15 -12.50 -24.81
N TYR A 200 22.69 -12.91 -23.62
CA TYR A 200 22.45 -14.31 -23.30
C TYR A 200 21.35 -14.48 -22.26
N ARG A 201 20.73 -15.67 -22.25
CA ARG A 201 19.75 -16.06 -21.25
C ARG A 201 20.45 -16.58 -20.00
N GLY A 202 19.92 -16.29 -18.83
CA GLY A 202 20.37 -16.78 -17.53
C GLY A 202 20.16 -18.29 -17.35
N ALA A 203 20.60 -18.82 -16.22
CA ALA A 203 20.50 -20.23 -15.85
C ALA A 203 19.35 -20.48 -14.86
N GLY A 204 18.85 -21.73 -14.83
CA GLY A 204 17.74 -22.10 -13.95
C GLY A 204 18.09 -21.98 -12.47
N ILE A 205 17.37 -21.14 -11.74
CA ILE A 205 17.39 -21.06 -10.29
C ILE A 205 15.98 -21.36 -9.79
N LYS A 206 15.79 -22.52 -9.15
CA LYS A 206 14.49 -22.92 -8.61
C LYS A 206 14.18 -22.18 -7.32
N ARG A 207 12.90 -22.11 -6.97
CA ARG A 207 12.44 -21.39 -5.78
C ARG A 207 13.01 -21.96 -4.46
N ASP A 208 13.15 -23.28 -4.38
CA ASP A 208 13.71 -24.02 -3.24
C ASP A 208 15.24 -23.90 -3.12
N GLN A 209 15.91 -23.47 -4.18
CA GLN A 209 17.35 -23.22 -4.23
C GLN A 209 17.74 -21.81 -3.76
N VAL A 210 16.78 -20.92 -3.51
CA VAL A 210 17.04 -19.60 -2.95
C VAL A 210 17.33 -19.72 -1.47
N LYS A 211 18.39 -19.04 -1.01
CA LYS A 211 18.91 -19.05 0.37
C LYS A 211 19.12 -17.62 0.86
N GLU A 212 19.35 -17.46 2.14
CA GLU A 212 19.71 -16.17 2.76
C GLU A 212 21.18 -15.83 2.52
N GLU A 213 22.03 -16.84 2.35
CA GLU A 213 23.48 -16.71 2.13
C GLU A 213 23.94 -17.50 0.91
N GLY A 214 25.07 -17.08 0.30
CA GLY A 214 25.68 -17.73 -0.84
C GLY A 214 26.04 -16.73 -1.93
N ILE A 215 26.04 -17.16 -3.19
CA ILE A 215 26.29 -16.29 -4.34
C ILE A 215 25.04 -15.45 -4.60
N PRO A 216 25.18 -14.11 -4.70
CA PRO A 216 24.07 -13.23 -5.04
C PRO A 216 23.42 -13.64 -6.36
N CYS A 217 22.08 -13.61 -6.41
CA CYS A 217 21.35 -13.96 -7.61
C CYS A 217 20.07 -13.13 -7.78
N VAL A 218 19.58 -13.07 -9.02
CA VAL A 218 18.30 -12.42 -9.35
C VAL A 218 17.41 -13.40 -10.11
N ARG A 219 16.13 -13.46 -9.72
CA ARG A 219 15.07 -14.15 -10.44
C ARG A 219 14.17 -13.12 -11.12
N TYR A 220 13.52 -13.51 -12.23
CA TYR A 220 12.71 -12.58 -13.02
C TYR A 220 11.58 -11.89 -12.22
N GLY A 221 10.98 -12.57 -11.26
CA GLY A 221 9.94 -12.00 -10.40
C GLY A 221 10.43 -10.82 -9.57
N GLU A 222 11.68 -10.85 -9.11
CA GLU A 222 12.28 -9.77 -8.32
C GLU A 222 12.48 -8.49 -9.16
N ILE A 223 12.67 -8.62 -10.47
CA ILE A 223 12.71 -7.47 -11.39
C ILE A 223 11.37 -6.72 -11.39
N TYR A 224 10.24 -7.42 -11.22
CA TYR A 224 8.92 -6.79 -11.17
C TYR A 224 8.56 -6.22 -9.80
N THR A 225 8.98 -6.88 -8.73
CA THR A 225 8.45 -6.63 -7.37
C THR A 225 9.40 -5.92 -6.43
N THR A 226 10.72 -6.03 -6.65
CA THR A 226 11.72 -5.64 -5.66
C THR A 226 12.61 -4.49 -6.13
N TYR A 227 13.04 -4.54 -7.39
CA TYR A 227 13.99 -3.57 -7.91
C TYR A 227 13.29 -2.45 -8.72
N ASN A 228 13.84 -1.25 -8.58
CA ASN A 228 13.46 -0.08 -9.38
C ASN A 228 14.13 -0.13 -10.77
N THR A 229 14.50 1.03 -11.31
CA THR A 229 15.18 1.13 -12.62
C THR A 229 16.60 0.58 -12.58
N TRP A 230 17.26 0.64 -11.42
CA TRP A 230 18.56 0.04 -11.18
C TRP A 230 18.71 -0.45 -9.73
N PHE A 231 19.73 -1.27 -9.47
CA PHE A 231 20.04 -1.80 -8.13
C PHE A 231 21.53 -2.08 -7.98
N ASP A 232 22.02 -2.12 -6.76
CA ASP A 232 23.43 -2.35 -6.42
C ASP A 232 23.65 -3.62 -5.58
N LYS A 233 22.57 -4.17 -4.98
CA LYS A 233 22.62 -5.38 -4.15
C LYS A 233 21.50 -6.33 -4.52
N CYS A 234 21.83 -7.63 -4.61
CA CYS A 234 20.84 -8.68 -4.74
C CYS A 234 20.18 -8.98 -3.39
N VAL A 235 18.86 -9.19 -3.39
CA VAL A 235 18.11 -9.60 -2.18
C VAL A 235 18.10 -11.11 -1.99
N SER A 236 18.41 -11.88 -3.03
CA SER A 236 18.43 -13.34 -3.02
C SER A 236 19.82 -13.88 -3.25
N HIS A 237 20.09 -15.05 -2.66
CA HIS A 237 21.34 -15.79 -2.83
C HIS A 237 21.06 -17.24 -3.18
N THR A 238 22.05 -17.94 -3.73
CA THR A 238 21.98 -19.38 -4.05
C THR A 238 23.37 -20.01 -3.97
N LYS A 239 23.44 -21.32 -4.04
CA LYS A 239 24.72 -22.03 -4.15
C LYS A 239 25.02 -22.36 -5.61
N GLU A 240 26.25 -22.15 -6.06
CA GLU A 240 26.67 -22.41 -7.44
C GLU A 240 26.51 -23.89 -7.82
N GLU A 241 26.73 -24.78 -6.89
CA GLU A 241 26.58 -26.25 -7.07
C GLU A 241 25.18 -26.69 -7.51
N TYR A 242 24.16 -25.83 -7.29
CA TYR A 242 22.77 -26.10 -7.75
C TYR A 242 22.56 -25.82 -9.23
N ILE A 243 23.53 -25.19 -9.91
CA ILE A 243 23.36 -24.64 -11.25
C ILE A 243 24.35 -25.30 -12.21
N SER A 244 23.85 -26.13 -13.12
CA SER A 244 24.70 -26.90 -14.06
C SER A 244 25.46 -26.03 -15.08
N SER A 245 24.96 -24.83 -15.40
CA SER A 245 25.59 -23.91 -16.36
C SER A 245 25.38 -22.47 -15.90
N PRO A 246 26.15 -22.01 -14.88
CA PRO A 246 25.95 -20.70 -14.29
C PRO A 246 26.14 -19.59 -15.32
N LYS A 247 25.25 -18.60 -15.27
CA LYS A 247 25.28 -17.39 -16.10
C LYS A 247 25.33 -16.17 -15.17
N TYR A 248 26.37 -15.40 -15.30
CA TYR A 248 26.64 -14.29 -14.40
C TYR A 248 26.34 -12.97 -15.06
N PHE A 249 26.01 -11.99 -14.24
CA PHE A 249 26.02 -10.57 -14.57
C PHE A 249 26.89 -9.81 -13.57
N GLU A 250 27.32 -8.63 -13.95
CA GLU A 250 28.23 -7.77 -13.19
C GLU A 250 27.93 -6.30 -13.43
N TYR A 251 28.70 -5.40 -12.81
CA TYR A 251 28.52 -3.96 -12.94
C TYR A 251 28.34 -3.53 -14.39
N GLY A 252 27.29 -2.76 -14.63
CA GLY A 252 26.95 -2.19 -15.92
C GLY A 252 26.03 -3.03 -16.79
N ASP A 253 25.73 -4.27 -16.44
CA ASP A 253 24.85 -5.13 -17.22
C ASP A 253 23.37 -4.73 -17.08
N ILE A 254 22.61 -4.89 -18.19
CA ILE A 254 21.16 -4.75 -18.20
C ILE A 254 20.50 -6.12 -18.13
N LEU A 255 19.52 -6.23 -17.23
CA LEU A 255 18.70 -7.43 -17.04
C LEU A 255 17.29 -7.20 -17.58
N PHE A 256 16.78 -8.17 -18.37
CA PHE A 256 15.42 -8.16 -18.90
C PHE A 256 14.64 -9.35 -18.36
N ALA A 257 13.50 -9.12 -17.73
CA ALA A 257 12.60 -10.19 -17.31
C ALA A 257 11.77 -10.67 -18.52
N ILE A 258 12.11 -11.82 -19.08
CA ILE A 258 11.48 -12.33 -20.32
C ILE A 258 10.24 -13.18 -20.11
N THR A 259 9.77 -13.29 -18.87
CA THR A 259 8.51 -13.97 -18.49
C THR A 259 7.72 -13.04 -17.58
N GLY A 260 6.44 -12.86 -17.81
CA GLY A 260 5.56 -11.97 -17.04
C GLY A 260 4.08 -12.28 -17.23
N GLU A 261 3.23 -11.60 -16.47
CA GLU A 261 1.77 -11.75 -16.50
C GLU A 261 1.07 -10.65 -17.33
N SER A 262 1.82 -9.60 -17.72
CA SER A 262 1.34 -8.45 -18.49
C SER A 262 2.10 -8.33 -19.80
N VAL A 263 1.37 -8.05 -20.88
CA VAL A 263 1.94 -7.73 -22.20
C VAL A 263 2.64 -6.38 -22.14
N GLU A 264 2.07 -5.43 -21.40
CA GLU A 264 2.53 -4.06 -21.26
C GLU A 264 3.88 -3.98 -20.52
N ASP A 265 4.11 -4.91 -19.58
CA ASP A 265 5.31 -4.92 -18.73
C ASP A 265 6.35 -5.97 -19.15
N ILE A 266 6.06 -6.76 -20.20
CA ILE A 266 7.00 -7.81 -20.64
C ILE A 266 8.38 -7.22 -20.98
N ALA A 267 9.42 -7.95 -20.67
CA ALA A 267 10.81 -7.55 -20.80
C ALA A 267 11.13 -6.24 -20.01
N LYS A 268 10.49 -6.05 -18.83
CA LYS A 268 10.92 -5.01 -17.89
C LYS A 268 12.43 -5.08 -17.72
N SER A 269 13.09 -3.93 -17.77
CA SER A 269 14.54 -3.81 -17.82
C SER A 269 15.05 -3.06 -16.61
N ILE A 270 16.14 -3.56 -16.02
CA ILE A 270 16.83 -2.92 -14.90
C ILE A 270 18.35 -2.97 -15.11
N ALA A 271 19.09 -2.01 -14.57
CA ALA A 271 20.55 -2.00 -14.60
C ALA A 271 21.13 -2.49 -13.26
N TYR A 272 22.19 -3.26 -13.32
CA TYR A 272 22.99 -3.58 -12.16
C TYR A 272 24.20 -2.65 -12.05
N ILE A 273 24.34 -1.99 -10.91
CA ILE A 273 25.44 -1.06 -10.62
C ILE A 273 26.25 -1.45 -9.38
N GLY A 274 26.02 -2.66 -8.83
CA GLY A 274 26.80 -3.22 -7.74
C GLY A 274 28.15 -3.79 -8.22
N HIS A 275 29.00 -4.15 -7.28
CA HIS A 275 30.38 -4.61 -7.57
C HIS A 275 30.54 -6.12 -7.44
N GLU A 276 29.54 -6.85 -7.01
CA GLU A 276 29.59 -8.30 -6.88
C GLU A 276 29.21 -8.99 -8.19
N LYS A 277 29.81 -10.15 -8.43
CA LYS A 277 29.44 -11.01 -9.54
C LYS A 277 28.21 -11.85 -9.14
N CYS A 278 27.12 -11.69 -9.84
CA CYS A 278 25.82 -12.25 -9.49
C CYS A 278 25.29 -13.25 -10.51
N LEU A 279 24.44 -14.18 -10.12
CA LEU A 279 23.82 -15.19 -10.99
C LEU A 279 22.48 -14.71 -11.54
N ALA A 280 22.27 -14.87 -12.84
CA ALA A 280 21.02 -14.57 -13.53
C ALA A 280 20.12 -15.81 -13.63
N GLY A 281 18.86 -15.71 -13.19
CA GLY A 281 17.84 -16.75 -13.33
C GLY A 281 17.44 -17.04 -14.79
N SER A 282 16.82 -18.20 -15.05
CA SER A 282 16.51 -18.69 -16.40
C SER A 282 15.62 -17.79 -17.25
N ASP A 283 14.74 -17.02 -16.61
CA ASP A 283 13.80 -16.14 -17.29
C ASP A 283 14.27 -14.68 -17.30
N ILE A 284 15.59 -14.50 -17.24
CA ILE A 284 16.30 -13.25 -17.39
C ILE A 284 17.19 -13.34 -18.61
N VAL A 285 17.21 -12.27 -19.41
CA VAL A 285 18.23 -12.03 -20.44
C VAL A 285 19.19 -10.98 -19.91
N VAL A 286 20.48 -11.24 -20.00
CA VAL A 286 21.56 -10.36 -19.63
C VAL A 286 22.14 -9.74 -20.90
N MET A 287 22.29 -8.41 -20.92
CA MET A 287 22.97 -7.67 -21.98
C MET A 287 24.20 -6.97 -21.43
N LYS A 288 25.38 -7.33 -21.94
CA LYS A 288 26.63 -6.64 -21.70
C LYS A 288 26.86 -5.55 -22.75
N HIS A 289 27.35 -4.39 -22.32
CA HIS A 289 27.56 -3.22 -23.20
C HIS A 289 28.62 -2.26 -22.62
N LYS A 290 28.90 -1.17 -23.35
CA LYS A 290 29.86 -0.11 -22.93
C LYS A 290 29.18 1.26 -22.74
N GLN A 291 27.83 1.31 -22.69
CA GLN A 291 27.07 2.52 -22.52
C GLN A 291 26.81 2.80 -21.02
N ASN A 292 26.23 3.96 -20.69
CA ASN A 292 25.81 4.25 -19.32
C ASN A 292 24.65 3.33 -18.92
N PRO A 293 24.79 2.46 -17.90
CA PRO A 293 23.76 1.47 -17.54
C PRO A 293 22.47 2.11 -17.04
N ARG A 294 22.54 3.19 -16.26
CA ARG A 294 21.36 3.89 -15.73
C ARG A 294 20.57 4.56 -16.86
N TYR A 295 21.26 5.18 -17.83
CA TYR A 295 20.62 5.73 -19.03
C TYR A 295 19.88 4.64 -19.79
N LEU A 296 20.54 3.50 -20.08
CA LEU A 296 19.89 2.39 -20.78
C LEU A 296 18.67 1.87 -20.02
N ALA A 297 18.77 1.73 -18.70
CA ALA A 297 17.64 1.30 -17.91
C ALA A 297 16.45 2.28 -18.01
N HIS A 298 16.68 3.60 -17.97
CA HIS A 298 15.61 4.59 -18.13
C HIS A 298 15.01 4.56 -19.54
N VAL A 299 15.82 4.57 -20.60
CA VAL A 299 15.32 4.59 -21.98
C VAL A 299 14.58 3.32 -22.34
N LEU A 300 15.01 2.16 -21.84
CA LEU A 300 14.34 0.88 -22.03
C LEU A 300 13.01 0.75 -21.27
N ASN A 301 12.72 1.64 -20.36
CA ASN A 301 11.44 1.71 -19.65
C ASN A 301 10.50 2.81 -20.17
N THR A 302 10.87 3.54 -21.23
CA THR A 302 9.98 4.49 -21.91
C THR A 302 8.81 3.79 -22.61
N SER A 303 7.75 4.54 -22.89
CA SER A 303 6.59 4.04 -23.64
C SER A 303 6.98 3.54 -25.04
N MET A 304 7.91 4.22 -25.70
CA MET A 304 8.47 3.81 -27.00
C MET A 304 9.12 2.42 -26.94
N ALA A 305 10.00 2.20 -25.96
CA ALA A 305 10.67 0.90 -25.80
C ALA A 305 9.69 -0.21 -25.38
N ARG A 306 8.73 0.12 -24.51
CA ARG A 306 7.65 -0.83 -24.08
C ARG A 306 6.79 -1.28 -25.25
N GLN A 307 6.40 -0.38 -26.15
CA GLN A 307 5.67 -0.73 -27.36
C GLN A 307 6.44 -1.72 -28.24
N GLN A 308 7.76 -1.55 -28.40
CA GLN A 308 8.59 -2.49 -29.13
C GLN A 308 8.67 -3.85 -28.44
N LYS A 309 8.84 -3.89 -27.12
CA LYS A 309 8.88 -5.11 -26.31
C LYS A 309 7.56 -5.91 -26.37
N SER A 310 6.42 -5.23 -26.43
CA SER A 310 5.08 -5.83 -26.48
C SER A 310 4.60 -6.17 -27.87
N LYS A 311 5.29 -5.70 -28.93
CA LYS A 311 4.91 -5.91 -30.34
C LYS A 311 4.77 -7.41 -30.66
N GLY A 312 3.61 -7.79 -31.21
CA GLY A 312 3.32 -9.17 -31.57
C GLY A 312 3.06 -10.11 -30.39
N LYS A 313 2.99 -9.58 -29.16
CA LYS A 313 2.63 -10.38 -27.98
C LYS A 313 1.12 -10.46 -27.84
N VAL A 314 0.63 -11.62 -27.44
CA VAL A 314 -0.80 -11.87 -27.23
C VAL A 314 -1.06 -11.99 -25.73
N LYS A 315 -2.14 -11.38 -25.27
CA LYS A 315 -2.57 -11.48 -23.87
C LYS A 315 -2.90 -12.92 -23.53
N SER A 316 -2.13 -13.51 -22.63
CA SER A 316 -2.31 -14.85 -22.11
C SER A 316 -2.03 -14.85 -20.61
N LYS A 317 -2.26 -15.98 -19.93
CA LYS A 317 -1.96 -16.12 -18.51
C LYS A 317 -0.47 -15.86 -18.19
N VAL A 318 0.41 -16.20 -19.15
CA VAL A 318 1.85 -15.93 -19.06
C VAL A 318 2.34 -15.46 -20.43
N VAL A 319 3.06 -14.34 -20.45
CA VAL A 319 3.65 -13.74 -21.66
C VAL A 319 5.15 -13.97 -21.66
N HIS A 320 5.70 -14.30 -22.82
CA HIS A 320 7.14 -14.56 -22.98
C HIS A 320 7.78 -13.62 -24.00
N SER A 321 9.04 -13.28 -23.76
CA SER A 321 9.95 -12.65 -24.71
C SER A 321 11.17 -13.53 -24.92
N ASN A 322 12.12 -13.12 -25.77
CA ASN A 322 13.34 -13.87 -26.07
C ASN A 322 14.49 -12.91 -26.45
N VAL A 323 15.68 -13.47 -26.55
CA VAL A 323 16.91 -12.74 -26.93
C VAL A 323 16.74 -11.99 -28.25
N SER A 324 16.26 -12.68 -29.29
CA SER A 324 16.13 -12.10 -30.64
C SER A 324 15.16 -10.90 -30.66
N SER A 325 14.09 -10.92 -29.86
CA SER A 325 13.17 -9.78 -29.74
C SER A 325 13.84 -8.60 -29.02
N ILE A 326 14.68 -8.85 -28.01
CA ILE A 326 15.40 -7.82 -27.27
C ILE A 326 16.45 -7.17 -28.17
N GLU A 327 17.19 -7.95 -28.94
CA GLU A 327 18.22 -7.47 -29.88
C GLU A 327 17.70 -6.45 -30.91
N GLN A 328 16.43 -6.54 -31.28
CA GLN A 328 15.79 -5.65 -32.27
C GLN A 328 15.21 -4.37 -31.69
N ILE A 329 15.23 -4.18 -30.37
CA ILE A 329 14.75 -2.93 -29.74
C ILE A 329 15.66 -1.78 -30.16
N GLU A 330 15.07 -0.70 -30.67
CA GLU A 330 15.73 0.51 -31.07
C GLU A 330 15.58 1.59 -30.00
N ILE A 331 16.69 2.23 -29.65
CA ILE A 331 16.74 3.31 -28.67
C ILE A 331 17.56 4.48 -29.19
N PRO A 332 17.27 5.73 -28.76
CA PRO A 332 18.14 6.86 -29.02
C PRO A 332 19.46 6.67 -28.26
N LEU A 333 20.60 6.95 -28.94
CA LEU A 333 21.91 6.75 -28.34
C LEU A 333 22.77 8.04 -28.46
N PRO A 334 22.64 8.98 -27.51
CA PRO A 334 23.52 10.16 -27.47
C PRO A 334 24.92 9.82 -26.94
N SER A 335 25.79 10.82 -26.88
CA SER A 335 27.15 10.66 -26.29
C SER A 335 27.06 10.22 -24.82
N LEU A 336 28.10 9.55 -24.32
CA LEU A 336 28.18 9.09 -22.94
C LEU A 336 28.02 10.22 -21.91
N GLU A 337 28.48 11.43 -22.22
CA GLU A 337 28.28 12.60 -21.36
C GLU A 337 26.81 12.98 -21.25
N VAL A 338 26.09 13.00 -22.37
CA VAL A 338 24.63 13.27 -22.41
C VAL A 338 23.86 12.16 -21.73
N GLN A 339 24.21 10.89 -21.97
CA GLN A 339 23.63 9.76 -21.28
C GLN A 339 23.73 9.91 -19.75
N LYS A 340 24.91 10.30 -19.24
CA LYS A 340 25.12 10.52 -17.81
C LYS A 340 24.21 11.63 -17.26
N ARG A 341 24.11 12.77 -17.97
CA ARG A 341 23.27 13.90 -17.55
C ARG A 341 21.79 13.50 -17.46
N TYR A 342 21.27 12.78 -18.45
CA TYR A 342 19.89 12.29 -18.41
C TYR A 342 19.65 11.30 -17.27
N ALA A 343 20.58 10.36 -17.08
CA ALA A 343 20.50 9.40 -15.98
C ALA A 343 20.46 10.10 -14.61
N ASP A 344 21.36 11.06 -14.38
CA ASP A 344 21.44 11.77 -13.10
C ASP A 344 20.15 12.58 -12.80
N VAL A 345 19.53 13.20 -13.81
CA VAL A 345 18.26 13.91 -13.65
C VAL A 345 17.11 12.94 -13.34
N LEU A 346 16.99 11.85 -14.11
CA LEU A 346 15.91 10.88 -13.96
C LEU A 346 16.01 10.09 -12.66
N ASP A 347 17.23 9.75 -12.23
CA ASP A 347 17.46 9.10 -10.93
C ASP A 347 16.99 9.98 -9.76
N ASN A 348 17.21 11.30 -9.83
CA ASN A 348 16.72 12.22 -8.79
C ASN A 348 15.19 12.27 -8.75
N PHE A 349 14.51 12.26 -9.90
CA PHE A 349 13.06 12.17 -9.95
C PHE A 349 12.54 10.85 -9.38
N GLU A 350 13.17 9.74 -9.80
CA GLU A 350 12.77 8.41 -9.33
C GLU A 350 12.93 8.25 -7.82
N LYS A 351 14.02 8.81 -7.27
CA LYS A 351 14.30 8.80 -5.83
C LYS A 351 13.19 9.47 -5.02
N ILE A 352 12.69 10.63 -5.45
CA ILE A 352 11.56 11.31 -4.79
C ILE A 352 10.31 10.44 -4.76
N CYS A 353 10.09 9.64 -5.81
CA CYS A 353 8.88 8.83 -5.96
C CYS A 353 8.96 7.45 -5.29
N ASN A 354 10.14 6.90 -5.10
CA ASN A 354 10.29 5.48 -4.74
C ASN A 354 11.19 5.24 -3.51
N ASP A 355 11.96 6.22 -3.04
CA ASP A 355 12.86 6.02 -1.90
C ASP A 355 12.05 5.92 -0.61
N LEU A 356 12.14 4.76 0.06
CA LEU A 356 11.47 4.49 1.33
C LEU A 356 12.14 5.18 2.53
N ASN A 357 13.30 5.81 2.35
CA ASN A 357 14.05 6.46 3.44
C ASN A 357 13.96 7.99 3.40
N ILE A 358 13.84 8.59 2.23
CA ILE A 358 13.90 10.05 2.03
C ILE A 358 12.83 10.63 1.11
N GLY A 359 12.08 9.81 0.37
CA GLY A 359 11.06 10.26 -0.58
C GLY A 359 9.66 10.41 0.05
N LEU A 360 8.70 10.74 -0.80
CA LEU A 360 7.27 10.77 -0.39
C LEU A 360 6.78 9.47 0.28
N PRO A 361 7.20 8.25 -0.14
CA PRO A 361 6.82 7.03 0.56
C PRO A 361 7.28 7.01 2.01
N ALA A 362 8.50 7.49 2.31
CA ALA A 362 9.03 7.58 3.67
C ALA A 362 8.21 8.54 4.53
N GLU A 363 7.81 9.68 3.97
CA GLU A 363 6.99 10.65 4.68
C GLU A 363 5.60 10.09 4.97
N ILE A 364 4.96 9.42 4.00
CA ILE A 364 3.66 8.75 4.17
C ILE A 364 3.74 7.72 5.32
N GLU A 365 4.76 6.88 5.34
CA GLU A 365 4.95 5.89 6.40
C GLU A 365 5.18 6.56 7.78
N ALA A 366 5.99 7.62 7.83
CA ALA A 366 6.23 8.37 9.05
C ALA A 366 4.93 9.01 9.58
N ARG A 367 4.09 9.59 8.68
CA ARG A 367 2.78 10.16 9.05
C ARG A 367 1.80 9.09 9.53
N GLN A 368 1.82 7.92 8.93
CA GLN A 368 0.99 6.80 9.37
C GLN A 368 1.36 6.33 10.78
N LYS A 369 2.65 6.15 11.06
CA LYS A 369 3.14 5.84 12.42
C LYS A 369 2.79 6.93 13.43
N GLN A 370 2.88 8.19 13.02
CA GLN A 370 2.50 9.33 13.85
C GLN A 370 0.99 9.33 14.15
N TYR A 371 0.14 9.06 13.16
CA TYR A 371 -1.30 8.89 13.34
C TYR A 371 -1.61 7.77 14.33
N GLU A 372 -1.03 6.59 14.17
CA GLU A 372 -1.24 5.44 15.06
C GLU A 372 -0.85 5.79 16.51
N TYR A 373 0.31 6.39 16.70
CA TYR A 373 0.77 6.83 18.02
C TYR A 373 -0.19 7.83 18.69
N TYR A 374 -0.62 8.87 17.96
CA TYR A 374 -1.53 9.86 18.54
C TYR A 374 -2.95 9.34 18.70
N ARG A 375 -3.42 8.50 17.83
CA ARG A 375 -4.71 7.80 17.98
C ARG A 375 -4.75 7.01 19.28
N ASP A 376 -3.76 6.19 19.52
CA ASP A 376 -3.66 5.36 20.72
C ASP A 376 -3.59 6.24 21.97
N LEU A 377 -2.83 7.32 21.93
CA LEU A 377 -2.71 8.27 23.05
C LEU A 377 -4.02 9.03 23.33
N LEU A 378 -4.71 9.52 22.30
CA LEU A 378 -5.95 10.30 22.40
C LEU A 378 -7.15 9.46 22.81
N LEU A 379 -7.14 8.17 22.54
CA LEU A 379 -8.27 7.26 22.83
C LEU A 379 -8.03 6.38 24.07
N THR A 380 -6.92 6.57 24.77
CA THR A 380 -6.61 5.92 26.05
C THR A 380 -6.79 6.90 27.19
N PHE A 381 -7.81 6.68 28.01
CA PHE A 381 -8.15 7.52 29.17
C PHE A 381 -8.01 6.73 30.47
N ASN A 382 -7.84 7.46 31.57
CA ASN A 382 -7.94 6.89 32.89
C ASN A 382 -9.42 6.63 33.24
N GLU A 383 -9.74 5.42 33.70
CA GLU A 383 -11.11 5.10 34.16
C GLU A 383 -11.38 5.84 35.47
N SER A 384 -12.42 6.70 35.52
CA SER A 384 -12.85 7.29 36.78
C SER A 384 -13.48 6.19 37.64
N THR A 385 -12.80 5.77 38.68
CA THR A 385 -13.39 4.96 39.75
C THR A 385 -14.39 5.82 40.50
N GLY A 386 -15.69 5.54 40.29
CA GLY A 386 -16.74 6.22 41.03
C GLY A 386 -16.70 5.78 42.48
N ASP A 387 -16.01 6.50 43.33
CA ASP A 387 -16.14 6.37 44.78
C ASP A 387 -17.47 7.03 45.21
N ASN A 388 -18.49 6.24 45.31
CA ASN A 388 -19.62 6.54 46.16
C ASN A 388 -19.33 6.09 47.60
N HIS A 389 -18.52 6.84 48.33
CA HIS A 389 -18.55 6.86 49.78
C HIS A 389 -19.18 8.18 50.24
N LEU A 390 -20.48 8.26 50.20
CA LEU A 390 -21.25 9.07 51.12
C LEU A 390 -21.23 8.35 52.47
N THR A 391 -20.25 8.62 53.28
CA THR A 391 -20.34 8.32 54.72
C THR A 391 -21.32 9.29 55.33
N ASP A 392 -22.47 8.76 55.66
CA ASP A 392 -23.53 9.41 56.46
C ASP A 392 -22.98 9.61 57.89
N GLY A 393 -22.42 10.79 58.14
CA GLY A 393 -21.92 11.21 59.45
C GLY A 393 -23.08 11.73 60.34
N ARG A 394 -23.90 10.85 60.86
CA ARG A 394 -24.74 11.19 62.01
C ARG A 394 -24.10 10.58 63.27
N THR A 395 -23.28 11.33 63.96
CA THR A 395 -22.93 11.10 65.34
C THR A 395 -24.02 11.72 66.19
N ALA A 396 -24.82 10.85 66.82
CA ALA A 396 -25.71 11.24 67.88
C ALA A 396 -24.90 11.60 69.13
N LEU A 397 -25.14 12.82 69.62
CA LEU A 397 -24.81 13.22 70.99
C LEU A 397 -25.84 12.65 71.93
N SER A 398 -25.42 11.84 72.92
CA SER A 398 -26.08 11.75 74.22
C SER A 398 -25.27 10.84 75.13
N GLY A 399 -24.96 11.32 76.31
CA GLY A 399 -24.59 10.58 77.50
C GLY A 399 -23.30 11.05 78.14
#